data_a39ae269e3a8a9b5fd000a8b9d40fd06
#
_entry.id   a39ae269e3a8a9b5fd000a8b9d40fd06
#
_cell.length_a   1.000
_cell.length_b   1.000
_cell.length_c   1.000
_cell.angle_alpha   90.00
_cell.angle_beta   90.00
_cell.angle_gamma   90.00
#
_symmetry.space_group_name_H-M   'P 1'
#
loop_
_entity.id
_entity.type
_entity.pdbx_description
1 polymer ?
#
loop_
_entity_poly.entity_id
_entity_poly.type
_entity_poly.pdbx_seq_one_letter_code
_entity_poly.pdbx_strand_id
1 'polypeptide(L)'
;MQGKVEICGVNTSKLKVLKSDETRELLIKSHNGDKAAREELISGNLRLVLSVIQRFGNRGENPDDLFQVGCIGLMKAIDHFDVDQGVQFSTYGVPMIIGEVRRFLRDNNSVRVSRSLRDTAYKAIQCKERLTAQKNREPTVEEIAQELSMKREDVVLALEAIVEPVSLYEPVFSDGGDTIYIMDQVGDPTGDGDWLEEIAVKQAIQNLSPREKKILSLRFLEGCTQVEVAGQIGISQAQVSRLEKGALSKIKEELR
;
A
#
# COMPACT_ATOMS: atom_id res chain seq x y z
N MET A 1 17.30 21.93 26.82
CA MET A 1 17.82 22.44 25.53
C MET A 1 16.80 22.12 24.48
N GLN A 2 16.07 23.11 23.97
CA GLN A 2 15.17 22.89 22.83
C GLN A 2 16.06 22.81 21.60
N GLY A 3 16.20 21.61 21.02
CA GLY A 3 16.93 21.43 19.79
C GLY A 3 16.31 22.27 18.68
N LYS A 4 17.13 22.99 17.93
CA LYS A 4 16.72 23.61 16.66
C LYS A 4 16.22 22.49 15.75
N VAL A 5 14.93 22.37 15.58
CA VAL A 5 14.32 21.50 14.58
C VAL A 5 14.04 22.38 13.37
N GLU A 6 14.81 22.17 12.33
CA GLU A 6 14.52 22.72 11.01
C GLU A 6 13.56 21.74 10.33
N ILE A 7 12.34 22.17 10.03
CA ILE A 7 11.30 21.38 9.37
C ILE A 7 10.99 22.05 8.04
N CYS A 8 11.11 21.34 6.94
CA CYS A 8 10.89 21.85 5.56
C CYS A 8 11.67 23.13 5.25
N GLY A 9 12.91 23.29 5.76
CA GLY A 9 13.69 24.51 5.60
C GLY A 9 13.18 25.71 6.41
N VAL A 10 12.14 25.54 7.24
CA VAL A 10 11.59 26.58 8.10
C VAL A 10 12.28 26.53 9.45
N ASN A 11 12.92 27.63 9.85
CA ASN A 11 13.50 27.76 11.17
C ASN A 11 12.41 27.99 12.22
N THR A 12 12.10 26.93 12.98
CA THR A 12 11.00 26.93 13.95
C THR A 12 11.17 27.93 15.10
N SER A 13 12.39 28.41 15.35
CA SER A 13 12.67 29.40 16.41
C SER A 13 12.28 30.83 16.01
N LYS A 14 12.14 31.12 14.73
CA LYS A 14 11.84 32.46 14.18
C LYS A 14 10.37 32.64 13.76
N LEU A 15 9.52 31.67 14.04
CA LEU A 15 8.12 31.75 13.66
C LEU A 15 7.39 32.86 14.41
N LYS A 16 6.77 33.77 13.65
CA LYS A 16 5.90 34.83 14.16
C LYS A 16 4.67 34.19 14.82
N VAL A 17 4.20 34.80 15.89
CA VAL A 17 2.95 34.43 16.57
C VAL A 17 2.03 35.62 16.52
N LEU A 18 0.84 35.43 15.95
CA LEU A 18 -0.20 36.45 15.87
C LEU A 18 -1.01 36.47 17.17
N LYS A 19 -1.41 37.66 17.59
CA LYS A 19 -2.37 37.86 18.67
C LYS A 19 -3.79 37.53 18.17
N SER A 20 -4.71 37.29 19.11
CA SER A 20 -6.10 36.96 18.78
C SER A 20 -6.79 38.02 17.91
N ASP A 21 -6.59 39.29 18.27
CA ASP A 21 -7.21 40.43 17.57
C ASP A 21 -6.64 40.62 16.16
N GLU A 22 -5.31 40.48 16.01
CA GLU A 22 -4.62 40.51 14.70
C GLU A 22 -5.10 39.36 13.81
N THR A 23 -5.27 38.16 14.39
CA THR A 23 -5.77 37.00 13.67
C THR A 23 -7.18 37.25 13.14
N ARG A 24 -8.05 37.88 13.96
CA ARG A 24 -9.42 38.20 13.55
C ARG A 24 -9.47 39.22 12.42
N GLU A 25 -8.69 40.29 12.49
CA GLU A 25 -8.61 41.32 11.46
C GLU A 25 -8.10 40.72 10.12
N LEU A 26 -7.05 39.89 10.19
CA LEU A 26 -6.48 39.25 9.01
C LEU A 26 -7.47 38.22 8.40
N LEU A 27 -8.27 37.51 9.21
CA LEU A 27 -9.32 36.60 8.72
C LEU A 27 -10.38 37.36 7.93
N ILE A 28 -10.85 38.51 8.44
CA ILE A 28 -11.83 39.35 7.73
C ILE A 28 -11.25 39.82 6.38
N LYS A 29 -9.98 40.28 6.36
CA LYS A 29 -9.32 40.70 5.11
C LYS A 29 -9.14 39.56 4.14
N SER A 30 -8.73 38.40 4.63
CA SER A 30 -8.56 37.18 3.83
C SER A 30 -9.87 36.74 3.16
N HIS A 31 -10.98 36.76 3.91
CA HIS A 31 -12.31 36.42 3.36
C HIS A 31 -12.80 37.46 2.33
N ASN A 32 -12.32 38.68 2.41
CA ASN A 32 -12.56 39.72 1.39
C ASN A 32 -11.63 39.61 0.16
N GLY A 33 -10.81 38.54 0.08
CA GLY A 33 -9.97 38.25 -1.08
C GLY A 33 -8.53 38.77 -0.98
N ASP A 34 -8.10 39.30 0.16
CA ASP A 34 -6.72 39.75 0.37
C ASP A 34 -5.77 38.55 0.53
N LYS A 35 -4.98 38.28 -0.51
CA LYS A 35 -4.01 37.18 -0.52
C LYS A 35 -2.86 37.41 0.43
N ALA A 36 -2.41 38.68 0.62
CA ALA A 36 -1.31 38.99 1.53
C ALA A 36 -1.72 38.74 2.99
N ALA A 37 -2.95 39.10 3.38
CA ALA A 37 -3.51 38.78 4.68
C ALA A 37 -3.62 37.25 4.91
N ARG A 38 -3.99 36.50 3.89
CA ARG A 38 -4.04 35.03 3.94
C ARG A 38 -2.65 34.41 4.15
N GLU A 39 -1.63 34.86 3.43
CA GLU A 39 -0.25 34.42 3.59
C GLU A 39 0.31 34.75 4.99
N GLU A 40 -0.01 35.93 5.50
CA GLU A 40 0.39 36.33 6.85
C GLU A 40 -0.30 35.48 7.92
N LEU A 41 -1.57 35.12 7.75
CA LEU A 41 -2.30 34.19 8.62
C LEU A 41 -1.64 32.81 8.66
N ILE A 42 -1.31 32.25 7.48
CA ILE A 42 -0.65 30.96 7.38
C ILE A 42 0.69 31.01 8.12
N SER A 43 1.54 31.98 7.79
CA SER A 43 2.88 32.14 8.38
C SER A 43 2.84 32.34 9.90
N GLY A 44 1.87 33.12 10.39
CA GLY A 44 1.71 33.43 11.81
C GLY A 44 1.13 32.29 12.65
N ASN A 45 0.56 31.26 12.00
CA ASN A 45 -0.03 30.09 12.66
C ASN A 45 0.76 28.78 12.45
N LEU A 46 1.93 28.81 11.79
CA LEU A 46 2.77 27.61 11.60
C LEU A 46 3.20 26.97 12.93
N ARG A 47 3.40 27.79 13.97
CA ARG A 47 3.70 27.28 15.31
C ARG A 47 2.57 26.44 15.91
N LEU A 48 1.31 26.77 15.58
CA LEU A 48 0.15 25.97 15.96
C LEU A 48 0.21 24.59 15.29
N VAL A 49 0.53 24.54 13.99
CA VAL A 49 0.73 23.28 13.26
C VAL A 49 1.80 22.44 13.95
N LEU A 50 2.97 23.03 14.23
CA LEU A 50 4.07 22.32 14.91
C LEU A 50 3.64 21.70 16.23
N SER A 51 2.89 22.43 17.05
CA SER A 51 2.40 21.92 18.35
C SER A 51 1.45 20.73 18.21
N VAL A 52 0.71 20.69 17.12
CA VAL A 52 -0.22 19.58 16.83
C VAL A 52 0.54 18.35 16.32
N ILE A 53 1.45 18.52 15.36
CA ILE A 53 2.17 17.39 14.76
C ILE A 53 3.11 16.67 15.75
N GLN A 54 3.64 17.36 16.75
CA GLN A 54 4.44 16.74 17.81
C GLN A 54 3.74 15.57 18.51
N ARG A 55 2.40 15.58 18.55
CA ARG A 55 1.60 14.47 19.11
C ARG A 55 1.60 13.22 18.24
N PHE A 56 2.06 13.33 16.99
CA PHE A 56 2.09 12.24 16.00
C PHE A 56 3.51 11.74 15.70
N GLY A 57 4.54 12.28 16.37
CA GLY A 57 5.95 11.99 16.09
C GLY A 57 6.39 10.52 16.26
N ASN A 58 5.61 9.70 16.98
CA ASN A 58 5.95 8.29 17.22
C ASN A 58 5.24 7.33 16.24
N ARG A 59 4.80 7.83 15.08
CA ARG A 59 4.03 7.05 14.09
C ARG A 59 4.84 6.56 12.89
N GLY A 60 6.17 6.69 12.91
CA GLY A 60 7.06 6.25 11.82
C GLY A 60 7.08 7.14 10.58
N GLU A 61 6.22 8.14 10.51
CA GLU A 61 6.13 9.05 9.37
C GLU A 61 7.14 10.19 9.45
N ASN A 62 7.55 10.70 8.28
CA ASN A 62 8.46 11.84 8.21
C ASN A 62 7.79 13.08 8.81
N PRO A 63 8.42 13.75 9.79
CA PRO A 63 7.92 15.00 10.38
C PRO A 63 7.63 16.10 9.34
N ASP A 64 8.40 16.16 8.27
CA ASP A 64 8.21 17.13 7.18
C ASP A 64 6.89 16.91 6.45
N ASP A 65 6.53 15.65 6.18
CA ASP A 65 5.26 15.31 5.53
C ASP A 65 4.07 15.61 6.45
N LEU A 66 4.19 15.26 7.73
CA LEU A 66 3.18 15.60 8.73
C LEU A 66 2.98 17.11 8.84
N PHE A 67 4.06 17.89 8.75
CA PHE A 67 4.00 19.34 8.78
C PHE A 67 3.29 19.91 7.56
N GLN A 68 3.63 19.44 6.36
CA GLN A 68 2.98 19.87 5.12
C GLN A 68 1.48 19.57 5.14
N VAL A 69 1.10 18.36 5.56
CA VAL A 69 -0.31 17.98 5.70
C VAL A 69 -1.02 18.81 6.77
N GLY A 70 -0.33 19.07 7.88
CA GLY A 70 -0.83 19.98 8.91
C GLY A 70 -1.08 21.40 8.40
N CYS A 71 -0.19 21.93 7.53
CA CYS A 71 -0.37 23.21 6.86
C CYS A 71 -1.58 23.20 5.91
N ILE A 72 -1.86 22.09 5.21
CA ILE A 72 -3.08 21.94 4.41
C ILE A 72 -4.33 22.06 5.32
N GLY A 73 -4.31 21.39 6.49
CA GLY A 73 -5.37 21.50 7.48
C GLY A 73 -5.56 22.93 8.01
N LEU A 74 -4.46 23.65 8.24
CA LEU A 74 -4.48 25.07 8.63
C LEU A 74 -5.09 25.95 7.53
N MET A 75 -4.69 25.77 6.27
CA MET A 75 -5.25 26.53 5.14
C MET A 75 -6.76 26.32 5.01
N LYS A 76 -7.21 25.07 5.10
CA LYS A 76 -8.65 24.76 5.11
C LYS A 76 -9.37 25.41 6.29
N ALA A 77 -8.74 25.46 7.46
CA ALA A 77 -9.31 26.12 8.61
C ALA A 77 -9.46 27.63 8.38
N ILE A 78 -8.46 28.30 7.80
CA ILE A 78 -8.50 29.73 7.46
C ILE A 78 -9.64 30.02 6.46
N ASP A 79 -9.76 29.17 5.43
CA ASP A 79 -10.72 29.39 4.34
C ASP A 79 -12.19 29.15 4.79
N HIS A 80 -12.42 28.34 5.84
CA HIS A 80 -13.77 27.96 6.29
C HIS A 80 -14.14 28.50 7.69
N PHE A 81 -13.27 29.25 8.34
CA PHE A 81 -13.55 29.78 9.68
C PHE A 81 -14.58 30.91 9.62
N ASP A 82 -15.63 30.79 10.40
CA ASP A 82 -16.63 31.85 10.55
C ASP A 82 -16.25 32.75 11.72
N VAL A 83 -15.96 34.03 11.42
CA VAL A 83 -15.49 35.04 12.39
C VAL A 83 -16.57 35.47 13.36
N ASP A 84 -17.85 35.24 13.02
CA ASP A 84 -18.99 35.72 13.80
C ASP A 84 -19.43 34.73 14.89
N GLN A 85 -18.88 33.50 14.90
CA GLN A 85 -19.20 32.50 15.91
C GLN A 85 -18.64 32.77 17.32
N GLY A 86 -17.84 33.81 17.52
CA GLY A 86 -17.34 34.21 18.84
C GLY A 86 -16.34 33.25 19.49
N VAL A 87 -15.82 32.26 18.75
CA VAL A 87 -14.81 31.32 19.23
C VAL A 87 -13.42 31.71 18.73
N GLN A 88 -12.37 31.28 19.44
CA GLN A 88 -11.01 31.52 18.99
C GLN A 88 -10.69 30.65 17.77
N PHE A 89 -9.93 31.22 16.82
CA PHE A 89 -9.49 30.50 15.62
C PHE A 89 -8.77 29.20 15.95
N SER A 90 -7.92 29.16 16.99
CA SER A 90 -7.22 27.94 17.41
C SER A 90 -8.16 26.81 17.80
N THR A 91 -9.33 27.12 18.38
CA THR A 91 -10.34 26.12 18.77
C THR A 91 -10.91 25.40 17.56
N TYR A 92 -11.06 26.10 16.43
CA TYR A 92 -11.48 25.53 15.16
C TYR A 92 -10.32 24.93 14.37
N GLY A 93 -9.17 25.61 14.32
CA GLY A 93 -8.00 25.21 13.53
C GLY A 93 -7.36 23.89 13.99
N VAL A 94 -7.23 23.69 15.29
CA VAL A 94 -6.60 22.46 15.84
C VAL A 94 -7.33 21.18 15.42
N PRO A 95 -8.66 21.04 15.57
CA PRO A 95 -9.40 19.89 15.04
C PRO A 95 -9.23 19.68 13.52
N MET A 96 -9.21 20.74 12.74
CA MET A 96 -9.02 20.68 11.29
C MET A 96 -7.62 20.13 10.93
N ILE A 97 -6.57 20.64 11.58
CA ILE A 97 -5.21 20.16 11.41
C ILE A 97 -5.11 18.67 11.80
N ILE A 98 -5.65 18.30 12.97
CA ILE A 98 -5.67 16.90 13.45
C ILE A 98 -6.44 16.01 12.45
N GLY A 99 -7.54 16.50 11.90
CA GLY A 99 -8.36 15.76 10.93
C GLY A 99 -7.58 15.42 9.65
N GLU A 100 -6.84 16.38 9.09
CA GLU A 100 -6.02 16.16 7.90
C GLU A 100 -4.83 15.22 8.19
N VAL A 101 -4.13 15.41 9.31
CA VAL A 101 -3.03 14.53 9.71
C VAL A 101 -3.53 13.09 9.92
N ARG A 102 -4.64 12.88 10.62
CA ARG A 102 -5.23 11.55 10.80
C ARG A 102 -5.68 10.92 9.49
N ARG A 103 -6.20 11.74 8.56
CA ARG A 103 -6.57 11.27 7.23
C ARG A 103 -5.34 10.81 6.45
N PHE A 104 -4.27 11.61 6.44
CA PHE A 104 -3.01 11.27 5.82
C PHE A 104 -2.44 9.95 6.39
N LEU A 105 -2.28 9.84 7.71
CA LEU A 105 -1.79 8.63 8.37
C LEU A 105 -2.61 7.38 8.05
N ARG A 106 -3.91 7.54 7.82
CA ARG A 106 -4.78 6.43 7.43
C ARG A 106 -4.60 6.04 5.97
N ASP A 107 -4.42 7.02 5.08
CA ASP A 107 -4.44 6.82 3.64
C ASP A 107 -3.02 6.59 3.06
N ASN A 108 -1.95 6.89 3.83
CA ASN A 108 -0.53 6.78 3.42
C ASN A 108 0.10 5.40 3.68
N ASN A 109 -0.68 4.34 3.79
CA ASN A 109 -0.11 3.00 3.91
C ASN A 109 0.28 2.45 2.54
N SER A 110 1.40 1.70 2.48
CA SER A 110 1.90 1.03 1.27
C SER A 110 0.87 0.07 0.66
N VAL A 111 0.04 -0.57 1.48
CA VAL A 111 -1.08 -1.41 1.04
C VAL A 111 -2.40 -0.77 1.45
N ARG A 112 -3.31 -0.59 0.48
CA ARG A 112 -4.63 0.00 0.74
C ARG A 112 -5.56 -0.99 1.44
N VAL A 113 -5.90 -0.69 2.68
CA VAL A 113 -6.87 -1.46 3.48
C VAL A 113 -8.20 -0.69 3.57
N SER A 114 -9.34 -1.39 3.43
CA SER A 114 -10.67 -0.77 3.56
C SER A 114 -10.88 -0.20 4.98
N ARG A 115 -11.73 0.83 5.10
CA ARG A 115 -12.01 1.47 6.40
C ARG A 115 -12.63 0.48 7.39
N SER A 116 -13.62 -0.29 6.93
CA SER A 116 -14.31 -1.28 7.77
C SER A 116 -13.34 -2.32 8.33
N LEU A 117 -12.43 -2.82 7.49
CA LEU A 117 -11.45 -3.83 7.91
C LEU A 117 -10.45 -3.25 8.92
N ARG A 118 -10.01 -2.01 8.72
CA ARG A 118 -9.13 -1.31 9.66
C ARG A 118 -9.82 -1.01 11.00
N ASP A 119 -11.09 -0.61 10.98
CA ASP A 119 -11.86 -0.38 12.20
C ASP A 119 -12.06 -1.69 12.98
N THR A 120 -12.28 -2.80 12.28
CA THR A 120 -12.35 -4.14 12.88
C THR A 120 -11.01 -4.53 13.50
N ALA A 121 -9.90 -4.33 12.78
CA ALA A 121 -8.56 -4.59 13.30
C ALA A 121 -8.25 -3.78 14.56
N TYR A 122 -8.57 -2.49 14.56
CA TYR A 122 -8.39 -1.62 15.70
C TYR A 122 -9.17 -2.10 16.95
N LYS A 123 -10.44 -2.49 16.76
CA LYS A 123 -11.25 -3.08 17.83
C LYS A 123 -10.64 -4.40 18.34
N ALA A 124 -10.13 -5.24 17.41
CA ALA A 124 -9.50 -6.51 17.78
C ALA A 124 -8.21 -6.31 18.59
N ILE A 125 -7.36 -5.34 18.23
CA ILE A 125 -6.17 -5.00 18.99
C ILE A 125 -6.52 -4.47 20.38
N GLN A 126 -7.46 -3.54 20.50
CA GLN A 126 -7.90 -3.02 21.80
C GLN A 126 -8.49 -4.12 22.69
N CYS A 127 -9.28 -5.03 22.08
CA CYS A 127 -9.81 -6.18 22.79
C CYS A 127 -8.69 -7.13 23.26
N LYS A 128 -7.69 -7.40 22.40
CA LYS A 128 -6.50 -8.20 22.74
C LYS A 128 -5.76 -7.59 23.93
N GLU A 129 -5.47 -6.30 23.91
CA GLU A 129 -4.78 -5.59 25.00
C GLU A 129 -5.57 -5.68 26.31
N ARG A 130 -6.88 -5.43 26.27
CA ARG A 130 -7.76 -5.52 27.42
C ARG A 130 -7.80 -6.94 28.03
N LEU A 131 -7.99 -7.94 27.17
CA LEU A 131 -8.03 -9.34 27.63
C LEU A 131 -6.66 -9.80 28.17
N THR A 132 -5.57 -9.33 27.57
CA THR A 132 -4.21 -9.62 28.08
C THR A 132 -4.02 -9.04 29.47
N ALA A 133 -4.44 -7.80 29.71
CA ALA A 133 -4.38 -7.17 31.02
C ALA A 133 -5.27 -7.87 32.07
N GLN A 134 -6.43 -8.40 31.65
CA GLN A 134 -7.34 -9.12 32.57
C GLN A 134 -6.89 -10.54 32.91
N LYS A 135 -6.38 -11.26 31.91
CA LYS A 135 -6.06 -12.69 32.04
C LYS A 135 -4.58 -12.96 32.34
N ASN A 136 -3.71 -11.93 32.32
CA ASN A 136 -2.26 -12.04 32.42
C ASN A 136 -1.64 -13.07 31.43
N ARG A 137 -2.30 -13.29 30.29
CA ARG A 137 -1.83 -14.12 29.18
C ARG A 137 -2.35 -13.58 27.85
N GLU A 138 -1.71 -13.94 26.77
CA GLU A 138 -2.17 -13.59 25.42
C GLU A 138 -3.50 -14.32 25.12
N PRO A 139 -4.57 -13.59 24.72
CA PRO A 139 -5.85 -14.21 24.37
C PRO A 139 -5.78 -14.90 23.01
N THR A 140 -6.57 -15.95 22.85
CA THR A 140 -6.72 -16.61 21.55
C THR A 140 -7.61 -15.79 20.62
N VAL A 141 -7.53 -16.07 19.31
CA VAL A 141 -8.37 -15.40 18.32
C VAL A 141 -9.86 -15.67 18.58
N GLU A 142 -10.18 -16.87 19.06
CA GLU A 142 -11.54 -17.28 19.47
C GLU A 142 -12.07 -16.41 20.62
N GLU A 143 -11.25 -16.13 21.61
CA GLU A 143 -11.62 -15.28 22.75
C GLU A 143 -11.89 -13.82 22.31
N ILE A 144 -11.07 -13.31 21.37
CA ILE A 144 -11.27 -11.98 20.80
C ILE A 144 -12.57 -11.94 19.97
N ALA A 145 -12.81 -12.96 19.15
CA ALA A 145 -13.99 -13.06 18.29
C ALA A 145 -15.28 -13.14 19.12
N GLN A 146 -15.28 -13.92 20.20
CA GLN A 146 -16.40 -14.03 21.14
C GLN A 146 -16.69 -12.70 21.84
N GLU A 147 -15.66 -12.02 22.34
CA GLU A 147 -15.79 -10.73 23.02
C GLU A 147 -16.32 -9.62 22.10
N LEU A 148 -15.93 -9.63 20.82
CA LEU A 148 -16.39 -8.67 19.81
C LEU A 148 -17.69 -9.10 19.13
N SER A 149 -18.23 -10.29 19.43
CA SER A 149 -19.40 -10.86 18.76
C SER A 149 -19.23 -10.94 17.22
N MET A 150 -18.03 -11.31 16.78
CA MET A 150 -17.63 -11.40 15.37
C MET A 150 -17.22 -12.84 15.02
N LYS A 151 -17.22 -13.15 13.72
CA LYS A 151 -16.66 -14.43 13.25
C LYS A 151 -15.15 -14.44 13.41
N ARG A 152 -14.59 -15.62 13.70
CA ARG A 152 -13.15 -15.81 13.80
C ARG A 152 -12.40 -15.40 12.53
N GLU A 153 -12.96 -15.77 11.37
CA GLU A 153 -12.37 -15.45 10.06
C GLU A 153 -12.24 -13.94 9.84
N ASP A 154 -13.25 -13.17 10.25
CA ASP A 154 -13.25 -11.71 10.11
C ASP A 154 -12.17 -11.06 11.01
N VAL A 155 -11.96 -11.61 12.20
CA VAL A 155 -10.91 -11.12 13.12
C VAL A 155 -9.52 -11.43 12.57
N VAL A 156 -9.29 -12.65 12.06
CA VAL A 156 -8.01 -13.06 11.44
C VAL A 156 -7.72 -12.17 10.24
N LEU A 157 -8.68 -12.07 9.31
CA LEU A 157 -8.54 -11.25 8.10
C LEU A 157 -8.22 -9.79 8.43
N ALA A 158 -8.87 -9.24 9.47
CA ALA A 158 -8.64 -7.86 9.88
C ALA A 158 -7.22 -7.67 10.47
N LEU A 159 -6.76 -8.58 11.31
CA LEU A 159 -5.44 -8.50 11.92
C LEU A 159 -4.32 -8.69 10.88
N GLU A 160 -4.49 -9.61 9.93
CA GLU A 160 -3.53 -9.83 8.84
C GLU A 160 -3.47 -8.63 7.86
N ALA A 161 -4.61 -7.99 7.60
CA ALA A 161 -4.68 -6.87 6.66
C ALA A 161 -3.92 -5.62 7.11
N ILE A 162 -3.63 -5.45 8.40
CA ILE A 162 -2.91 -4.29 8.95
C ILE A 162 -1.42 -4.55 9.17
N VAL A 163 -0.94 -5.75 8.86
CA VAL A 163 0.51 -6.06 8.96
C VAL A 163 1.25 -5.21 7.94
N GLU A 164 2.26 -4.49 8.40
CA GLU A 164 3.09 -3.68 7.51
C GLU A 164 3.99 -4.58 6.66
N PRO A 165 4.15 -4.27 5.36
CA PRO A 165 5.10 -4.98 4.51
C PRO A 165 6.53 -4.81 5.03
N VAL A 166 7.27 -5.89 5.02
CA VAL A 166 8.69 -5.91 5.39
C VAL A 166 9.54 -5.65 4.14
N SER A 167 10.65 -4.93 4.29
CA SER A 167 11.55 -4.67 3.17
C SER A 167 12.26 -5.96 2.74
N LEU A 168 12.31 -6.24 1.44
CA LEU A 168 13.11 -7.34 0.92
C LEU A 168 14.62 -7.16 1.19
N TYR A 169 15.07 -5.91 1.36
CA TYR A 169 16.45 -5.57 1.71
C TYR A 169 16.67 -5.45 3.23
N GLU A 170 15.70 -5.88 4.05
CA GLU A 170 15.93 -5.93 5.48
C GLU A 170 16.91 -7.08 5.81
N PRO A 171 17.97 -6.82 6.57
CA PRO A 171 18.93 -7.84 6.95
C PRO A 171 18.31 -8.80 7.95
N VAL A 172 18.28 -10.08 7.63
CA VAL A 172 17.83 -11.15 8.54
C VAL A 172 18.96 -11.54 9.50
N PHE A 173 20.18 -11.54 8.97
CA PHE A 173 21.36 -11.91 9.73
C PHE A 173 22.58 -11.11 9.27
N SER A 174 23.35 -10.56 10.22
CA SER A 174 24.59 -9.83 9.99
C SER A 174 25.58 -10.18 11.09
N ASP A 175 26.53 -11.05 10.80
CA ASP A 175 27.56 -11.52 11.75
C ASP A 175 28.98 -11.22 11.24
N GLY A 176 29.20 -9.98 10.78
CA GLY A 176 30.52 -9.53 10.33
C GLY A 176 31.02 -10.11 9.00
N GLY A 177 30.22 -10.92 8.31
CA GLY A 177 30.42 -11.45 6.96
C GLY A 177 29.40 -10.86 5.98
N ASP A 178 29.07 -11.60 4.93
CA ASP A 178 28.06 -11.22 3.96
C ASP A 178 26.67 -11.15 4.65
N THR A 179 26.00 -10.01 4.47
CA THR A 179 24.66 -9.79 5.04
C THR A 179 23.62 -10.58 4.26
N ILE A 180 22.86 -11.43 4.94
CA ILE A 180 21.74 -12.17 4.35
C ILE A 180 20.48 -11.30 4.47
N TYR A 181 19.83 -11.03 3.34
CA TYR A 181 18.61 -10.27 3.24
C TYR A 181 17.37 -11.19 3.17
N ILE A 182 16.19 -10.64 3.46
CA ILE A 182 14.92 -11.37 3.28
C ILE A 182 14.79 -11.84 1.82
N MET A 183 15.22 -11.04 0.85
CA MET A 183 15.19 -11.38 -0.57
C MET A 183 15.92 -12.70 -0.88
N ASP A 184 17.03 -12.98 -0.19
CA ASP A 184 17.82 -14.19 -0.40
C ASP A 184 17.10 -15.46 0.13
N GLN A 185 16.07 -15.28 0.98
CA GLN A 185 15.27 -16.38 1.52
C GLN A 185 13.98 -16.63 0.73
N VAL A 186 13.60 -15.70 -0.16
CA VAL A 186 12.40 -15.84 -1.00
C VAL A 186 12.76 -16.71 -2.19
N GLY A 187 12.33 -17.98 -2.14
CA GLY A 187 12.50 -18.91 -3.26
C GLY A 187 11.59 -18.58 -4.43
N ASP A 188 12.03 -18.98 -5.63
CA ASP A 188 11.18 -18.96 -6.81
C ASP A 188 10.25 -20.19 -6.76
N PRO A 189 8.91 -20.03 -6.78
CA PRO A 189 7.98 -21.15 -6.85
C PRO A 189 8.04 -21.91 -8.20
N THR A 190 8.60 -21.27 -9.26
CA THR A 190 8.90 -21.95 -10.52
C THR A 190 10.18 -22.75 -10.33
N GLY A 191 10.05 -24.02 -9.93
CA GLY A 191 11.20 -24.89 -9.68
C GLY A 191 11.99 -25.17 -10.96
N ASP A 192 13.24 -25.61 -10.76
CA ASP A 192 14.15 -26.03 -11.86
C ASP A 192 13.53 -27.06 -12.81
N GLY A 193 12.42 -27.72 -12.41
CA GLY A 193 11.67 -28.66 -13.24
C GLY A 193 11.04 -28.02 -14.47
N ASP A 194 10.45 -26.83 -14.33
CA ASP A 194 9.68 -26.21 -15.41
C ASP A 194 10.54 -25.83 -16.63
N TRP A 195 11.75 -25.30 -16.41
CA TRP A 195 12.64 -24.96 -17.50
C TRP A 195 13.30 -26.19 -18.14
N LEU A 196 13.54 -27.25 -17.35
CA LEU A 196 14.00 -28.54 -17.88
C LEU A 196 12.94 -29.20 -18.75
N GLU A 197 11.68 -29.17 -18.30
CA GLU A 197 10.54 -29.63 -19.12
C GLU A 197 10.40 -28.81 -20.40
N GLU A 198 10.57 -27.48 -20.33
CA GLU A 198 10.53 -26.62 -21.52
C GLU A 198 11.64 -26.96 -22.52
N ILE A 199 12.87 -27.22 -22.04
CA ILE A 199 13.97 -27.66 -22.90
C ILE A 199 13.67 -29.01 -23.51
N ALA A 200 13.17 -29.98 -22.73
CA ALA A 200 12.83 -31.31 -23.21
C ALA A 200 11.71 -31.24 -24.27
N VAL A 201 10.67 -30.47 -24.05
CA VAL A 201 9.61 -30.22 -25.04
C VAL A 201 10.15 -29.59 -26.32
N LYS A 202 11.04 -28.60 -26.23
CA LYS A 202 11.68 -27.96 -27.38
C LYS A 202 12.51 -28.97 -28.21
N GLN A 203 13.25 -29.85 -27.52
CA GLN A 203 14.02 -30.92 -28.21
C GLN A 203 13.09 -31.94 -28.88
N ALA A 204 12.06 -32.39 -28.20
CA ALA A 204 11.06 -33.31 -28.78
C ALA A 204 10.39 -32.72 -30.03
N ILE A 205 10.06 -31.43 -30.02
CA ILE A 205 9.54 -30.72 -31.19
C ILE A 205 10.57 -30.68 -32.32
N GLN A 206 11.87 -30.50 -32.00
CA GLN A 206 12.92 -30.49 -33.04
C GLN A 206 13.10 -31.82 -33.77
N ASN A 207 12.74 -32.94 -33.14
CA ASN A 207 12.83 -34.28 -33.71
C ASN A 207 11.62 -34.65 -34.62
N LEU A 208 10.56 -33.81 -34.62
CA LEU A 208 9.41 -34.01 -35.49
C LEU A 208 9.72 -33.66 -36.95
N SER A 209 8.98 -34.29 -37.87
CA SER A 209 9.06 -33.95 -39.30
C SER A 209 8.60 -32.51 -39.56
N PRO A 210 9.10 -31.87 -40.66
CA PRO A 210 8.70 -30.50 -41.00
C PRO A 210 7.18 -30.31 -41.14
N ARG A 211 6.48 -31.37 -41.57
CA ARG A 211 5.02 -31.36 -41.71
C ARG A 211 4.30 -31.40 -40.38
N GLU A 212 4.76 -32.25 -39.45
CA GLU A 212 4.23 -32.31 -38.07
C GLU A 212 4.47 -31.00 -37.33
N LYS A 213 5.68 -30.41 -37.42
CA LYS A 213 5.99 -29.10 -36.86
C LYS A 213 5.04 -28.00 -37.34
N LYS A 214 4.79 -27.96 -38.66
CA LYS A 214 3.89 -26.98 -39.27
C LYS A 214 2.46 -27.13 -38.77
N ILE A 215 1.97 -28.37 -38.64
CA ILE A 215 0.64 -28.64 -38.09
C ILE A 215 0.53 -28.21 -36.64
N LEU A 216 1.51 -28.54 -35.79
CA LEU A 216 1.50 -28.13 -34.38
C LEU A 216 1.59 -26.62 -34.24
N SER A 217 2.43 -25.92 -35.03
CA SER A 217 2.51 -24.47 -35.04
C SER A 217 1.16 -23.81 -35.34
N LEU A 218 0.51 -24.23 -36.43
CA LEU A 218 -0.79 -23.69 -36.83
C LEU A 218 -1.88 -23.97 -35.77
N ARG A 219 -1.85 -25.16 -35.16
CA ARG A 219 -2.84 -25.58 -34.18
C ARG A 219 -2.68 -24.90 -32.83
N PHE A 220 -1.48 -24.88 -32.29
CA PHE A 220 -1.22 -24.47 -30.89
C PHE A 220 -0.63 -23.07 -30.73
N LEU A 221 0.08 -22.54 -31.72
CA LEU A 221 0.63 -21.19 -31.67
C LEU A 221 -0.29 -20.17 -32.38
N GLU A 222 -0.88 -20.56 -33.52
CA GLU A 222 -1.74 -19.68 -34.30
C GLU A 222 -3.23 -19.88 -34.03
N GLY A 223 -3.61 -20.92 -33.26
CA GLY A 223 -4.99 -21.18 -32.83
C GLY A 223 -5.94 -21.67 -33.95
N CYS A 224 -5.42 -22.10 -35.11
CA CYS A 224 -6.23 -22.57 -36.22
C CYS A 224 -7.00 -23.86 -35.92
N THR A 225 -8.19 -24.02 -36.45
CA THR A 225 -8.94 -25.29 -36.40
C THR A 225 -8.33 -26.35 -37.33
N GLN A 226 -8.61 -27.64 -37.10
CA GLN A 226 -8.11 -28.72 -37.99
C GLN A 226 -8.56 -28.56 -39.42
N VAL A 227 -9.74 -27.98 -39.67
CA VAL A 227 -10.28 -27.72 -41.01
C VAL A 227 -9.48 -26.62 -41.71
N GLU A 228 -9.17 -25.55 -41.02
CA GLU A 228 -8.36 -24.45 -41.56
C GLU A 228 -6.93 -24.89 -41.86
N VAL A 229 -6.32 -25.70 -40.97
CA VAL A 229 -4.99 -26.29 -41.19
C VAL A 229 -5.02 -27.23 -42.41
N ALA A 230 -6.08 -28.02 -42.57
CA ALA A 230 -6.27 -28.90 -43.74
C ALA A 230 -6.28 -28.09 -45.05
N GLY A 231 -7.01 -26.96 -45.07
CA GLY A 231 -7.04 -26.04 -46.20
C GLY A 231 -5.69 -25.40 -46.51
N GLN A 232 -4.95 -24.98 -45.49
CA GLN A 232 -3.64 -24.33 -45.67
C GLN A 232 -2.53 -25.28 -46.13
N ILE A 233 -2.56 -26.54 -45.67
CA ILE A 233 -1.52 -27.54 -45.99
C ILE A 233 -1.90 -28.37 -47.23
N GLY A 234 -3.16 -28.32 -47.67
CA GLY A 234 -3.65 -29.05 -48.85
C GLY A 234 -3.84 -30.55 -48.59
N ILE A 235 -4.31 -30.96 -47.40
CA ILE A 235 -4.61 -32.33 -47.01
C ILE A 235 -6.00 -32.44 -46.38
N SER A 236 -6.53 -33.67 -46.21
CA SER A 236 -7.83 -33.84 -45.55
C SER A 236 -7.76 -33.56 -44.03
N GLN A 237 -8.87 -33.08 -43.44
CA GLN A 237 -8.97 -32.87 -41.98
C GLN A 237 -8.66 -34.17 -41.20
N ALA A 238 -9.06 -35.34 -41.71
CA ALA A 238 -8.75 -36.62 -41.08
C ALA A 238 -7.24 -36.93 -41.06
N GLN A 239 -6.49 -36.50 -42.09
CA GLN A 239 -5.04 -36.62 -42.12
C GLN A 239 -4.38 -35.65 -41.13
N VAL A 240 -4.86 -34.39 -41.00
CA VAL A 240 -4.39 -33.44 -39.98
C VAL A 240 -4.57 -34.04 -38.60
N SER A 241 -5.75 -34.56 -38.26
CA SER A 241 -6.03 -35.18 -36.96
C SER A 241 -5.11 -36.37 -36.64
N ARG A 242 -4.80 -37.21 -37.63
CA ARG A 242 -3.87 -38.35 -37.44
C ARG A 242 -2.44 -37.87 -37.21
N LEU A 243 -1.97 -36.90 -38.00
CA LEU A 243 -0.62 -36.34 -37.86
C LEU A 243 -0.44 -35.57 -36.55
N GLU A 244 -1.44 -34.81 -36.15
CA GLU A 244 -1.46 -34.11 -34.84
C GLU A 244 -1.34 -35.10 -33.67
N LYS A 245 -2.20 -36.16 -33.67
CA LYS A 245 -2.14 -37.20 -32.62
C LYS A 245 -0.80 -37.96 -32.63
N GLY A 246 -0.28 -38.27 -33.81
CA GLY A 246 1.02 -38.95 -33.94
C GLY A 246 2.17 -38.10 -33.43
N ALA A 247 2.17 -36.81 -33.75
CA ALA A 247 3.18 -35.87 -33.27
C ALA A 247 3.15 -35.70 -31.74
N LEU A 248 1.94 -35.57 -31.17
CA LEU A 248 1.77 -35.46 -29.71
C LEU A 248 2.20 -36.76 -28.99
N SER A 249 1.92 -37.96 -29.59
CA SER A 249 2.40 -39.23 -29.03
C SER A 249 3.92 -39.32 -29.02
N LYS A 250 4.59 -38.88 -30.08
CA LYS A 250 6.07 -38.86 -30.15
C LYS A 250 6.67 -37.95 -29.09
N ILE A 251 6.12 -36.71 -28.93
CA ILE A 251 6.55 -35.81 -27.89
C ILE A 251 6.36 -36.45 -26.51
N LYS A 252 5.20 -37.08 -26.26
CA LYS A 252 4.94 -37.73 -24.97
C LYS A 252 5.87 -38.90 -24.68
N GLU A 253 6.32 -39.62 -25.69
CA GLU A 253 7.29 -40.71 -25.56
C GLU A 253 8.69 -40.21 -25.22
N GLU A 254 9.10 -39.07 -25.79
CA GLU A 254 10.42 -38.45 -25.51
C GLU A 254 10.48 -37.75 -24.14
N LEU A 255 9.33 -37.39 -23.58
CA LEU A 255 9.21 -36.77 -22.25
C LEU A 255 9.07 -37.79 -21.10
N ARG A 256 9.04 -39.09 -21.40
CA ARG A 256 8.98 -40.18 -20.40
C ARG A 256 10.38 -40.62 -20.00
#